data_4ba62ac3c39f65e1ba1db284c62c2b60
#
_entry.id   4ba62ac3c39f65e1ba1db284c62c2b60
#
_cell.length_a   1.000
_cell.length_b   1.000
_cell.length_c   1.000
_cell.angle_alpha   90.00
_cell.angle_beta   90.00
_cell.angle_gamma   90.00
#
_symmetry.space_group_name_H-M   'P 1'
#
loop_
_entity.id
_entity.type
_entity.pdbx_description
1 polymer ?
#
loop_
_entity_poly.entity_id
_entity_poly.type
_entity_poly.pdbx_seq_one_letter_code
_entity_poly.pdbx_strand_id
1 'polypeptide(L)' 'NLKNTQKIIECEIKINSIENNADDIFDMSIERLFESDVDAKELIKRREIYQVMEVATDKCEDAGNVIESIVVKYA' A
#
# COMPACT_ATOMS: atom_id res chain seq x y z
N ASN A 1 -20.03 3.81 18.52
CA ASN A 1 -20.40 5.18 18.81
C ASN A 1 -19.62 6.16 17.92
N LEU A 2 -19.96 7.42 17.92
CA LEU A 2 -19.36 8.43 17.06
C LEU A 2 -17.84 8.57 17.28
N LYS A 3 -17.38 8.49 18.51
CA LYS A 3 -15.96 8.58 18.85
C LYS A 3 -15.15 7.41 18.27
N ASN A 4 -15.68 6.20 18.34
CA ASN A 4 -15.02 5.04 17.75
C ASN A 4 -15.03 5.10 16.20
N THR A 5 -16.12 5.62 15.62
CA THR A 5 -16.21 5.84 14.19
C THR A 5 -15.13 6.82 13.72
N GLN A 6 -14.92 7.92 14.44
CA GLN A 6 -13.87 8.88 14.10
C GLN A 6 -12.47 8.28 14.18
N LYS A 7 -12.20 7.45 15.18
CA LYS A 7 -10.90 6.76 15.32
C LYS A 7 -10.63 5.81 14.15
N ILE A 8 -11.65 5.12 13.68
CA ILE A 8 -11.53 4.19 12.55
C ILE A 8 -11.27 4.97 11.26
N ILE A 9 -11.97 6.08 11.05
CA ILE A 9 -11.74 6.95 9.88
C ILE A 9 -10.32 7.54 9.90
N GLU A 10 -9.84 7.98 11.06
CA GLU A 10 -8.46 8.46 11.21
C GLU A 10 -7.43 7.38 10.89
N CYS A 11 -7.70 6.15 11.31
CA CYS A 11 -6.86 5.00 11.00
C CYS A 11 -6.83 4.73 9.49
N GLU A 12 -7.98 4.81 8.83
CA GLU A 12 -8.10 4.64 7.39
C GLU A 12 -7.30 5.71 6.62
N ILE A 13 -7.36 6.95 7.06
CA ILE A 13 -6.55 8.04 6.48
C ILE A 13 -5.06 7.73 6.59
N LYS A 14 -4.61 7.20 7.71
CA LYS A 14 -3.21 6.80 7.90
C LYS A 14 -2.81 5.64 7.00
N ILE A 15 -3.69 4.65 6.84
CA ILE A 15 -3.44 3.52 5.95
C ILE A 15 -3.28 4.00 4.51
N ASN A 16 -4.16 4.89 4.05
CA ASN A 16 -4.07 5.46 2.71
C ASN A 16 -2.79 6.27 2.52
N SER A 17 -2.37 7.03 3.52
CA SER A 17 -1.12 7.78 3.48
C SER A 17 0.11 6.87 3.39
N ILE A 18 0.12 5.78 4.16
CA ILE A 18 1.20 4.79 4.13
C ILE A 18 1.24 4.10 2.77
N GLU A 19 0.09 3.73 2.22
CA GLU A 19 -0.01 3.10 0.91
C GLU A 19 0.52 4.02 -0.20
N ASN A 20 0.17 5.30 -0.20
CA ASN A 20 0.66 6.28 -1.15
C ASN A 20 2.19 6.44 -1.04
N ASN A 21 2.74 6.48 0.16
CA ASN A 21 4.18 6.54 0.37
C ASN A 21 4.87 5.26 -0.11
N ALA A 22 4.26 4.10 0.11
CA ALA A 22 4.78 2.82 -0.36
C ALA A 22 4.80 2.77 -1.89
N ASP A 23 3.75 3.25 -2.56
CA ASP A 23 3.69 3.33 -4.02
C ASP A 23 4.85 4.17 -4.58
N ASP A 24 5.11 5.33 -3.99
CA ASP A 24 6.22 6.18 -4.39
C ASP A 24 7.56 5.48 -4.20
N ILE A 25 7.74 4.77 -3.09
CA ILE A 25 8.97 4.02 -2.81
C ILE A 25 9.15 2.88 -3.82
N PHE A 26 8.09 2.14 -4.15
CA PHE A 26 8.15 1.05 -5.12
C PHE A 26 8.50 1.57 -6.51
N ASP A 27 7.87 2.65 -6.95
CA ASP A 27 8.15 3.27 -8.25
C ASP A 27 9.60 3.73 -8.35
N MET A 28 10.11 4.40 -7.31
CA MET A 28 11.50 4.83 -7.25
C MET A 28 12.47 3.64 -7.22
N SER A 29 12.12 2.59 -6.50
CA SER A 29 12.94 1.39 -6.39
C SER A 29 13.05 0.66 -7.73
N ILE A 30 11.96 0.57 -8.46
CA ILE A 30 11.94 -0.03 -9.81
C ILE A 30 12.77 0.81 -10.77
N GLU A 31 12.62 2.13 -10.74
CA GLU A 31 13.41 3.04 -11.57
C GLU A 31 14.91 2.86 -11.32
N ARG A 32 15.33 2.85 -10.05
CA ARG A 32 16.73 2.63 -9.67
C ARG A 32 17.22 1.25 -10.08
N LEU A 33 16.36 0.26 -10.01
CA LEU A 33 16.69 -1.11 -10.40
C LEU A 33 17.04 -1.18 -11.90
N PHE A 34 16.27 -0.51 -12.75
CA PHE A 34 16.54 -0.47 -14.19
C PHE A 34 17.78 0.36 -14.55
N GLU A 35 18.19 1.27 -13.70
CA GLU A 35 19.42 2.07 -13.85
C GLU A 35 20.66 1.37 -13.30
N SER A 36 20.47 0.25 -12.57
CA SER A 36 21.57 -0.47 -11.92
C SER A 36 22.27 -1.43 -12.88
N ASP A 37 23.47 -1.91 -12.46
CA ASP A 37 24.27 -2.86 -13.22
C ASP A 37 23.93 -4.32 -12.94
N VAL A 38 22.82 -4.60 -12.30
CA VAL A 38 22.39 -5.99 -12.05
C VAL A 38 22.04 -6.68 -13.36
N ASP A 39 22.31 -8.00 -13.44
CA ASP A 39 21.96 -8.77 -14.62
C ASP A 39 20.44 -8.93 -14.76
N ALA A 40 20.01 -9.40 -15.95
CA ALA A 40 18.58 -9.52 -16.26
C ALA A 40 17.84 -10.45 -15.31
N LYS A 41 18.47 -11.53 -14.87
CA LYS A 41 17.87 -12.49 -13.94
C LYS A 41 17.60 -11.87 -12.58
N GLU A 42 18.58 -11.13 -12.04
CA GLU A 42 18.44 -10.44 -10.76
C GLU A 42 17.42 -9.30 -10.86
N LEU A 43 17.40 -8.58 -11.97
CA LEU A 43 16.43 -7.51 -12.22
C LEU A 43 14.99 -8.05 -12.18
N ILE A 44 14.72 -9.14 -12.89
CA ILE A 44 13.39 -9.77 -12.92
C ILE A 44 12.98 -10.23 -11.52
N LYS A 45 13.89 -10.87 -10.79
CA LYS A 45 13.65 -11.37 -9.44
C LYS A 45 13.27 -10.24 -8.48
N ARG A 46 14.04 -9.14 -8.47
CA ARG A 46 13.77 -8.00 -7.60
C ARG A 46 12.48 -7.29 -7.95
N ARG A 47 12.21 -7.13 -9.25
CA ARG A 47 10.96 -6.54 -9.73
C ARG A 47 9.76 -7.35 -9.26
N GLU A 48 9.81 -8.67 -9.34
CA GLU A 48 8.73 -9.54 -8.86
C GLU A 48 8.51 -9.39 -7.35
N ILE A 49 9.58 -9.28 -6.57
CA ILE A 49 9.48 -9.05 -5.12
C ILE A 49 8.77 -7.73 -4.84
N TYR A 50 9.16 -6.64 -5.52
CA TYR A 50 8.51 -5.34 -5.34
C TYR A 50 7.03 -5.38 -5.73
N GLN A 51 6.67 -6.09 -6.80
CA GLN A 51 5.28 -6.24 -7.22
C GLN A 51 4.44 -6.99 -6.19
N VAL A 52 4.97 -8.03 -5.57
CA VAL A 52 4.28 -8.75 -4.49
C VAL A 52 4.06 -7.84 -3.29
N MET A 53 5.05 -7.05 -2.93
CA MET A 53 4.93 -6.07 -1.83
C MET A 53 3.87 -5.01 -2.12
N GLU A 54 3.83 -4.50 -3.36
CA GLU A 54 2.83 -3.53 -3.79
C GLU A 54 1.41 -4.11 -3.71
N VAL A 55 1.20 -5.34 -4.18
CA VAL A 55 -0.08 -6.03 -4.06
C VAL A 55 -0.49 -6.19 -2.60
N ALA A 56 0.45 -6.50 -1.72
CA ALA A 56 0.17 -6.66 -0.29
C ALA A 56 -0.31 -5.34 0.35
N THR A 57 0.33 -4.22 0.02
CA THR A 57 -0.09 -2.90 0.54
C THR A 57 -1.44 -2.48 -0.03
N ASP A 58 -1.70 -2.74 -1.31
CA ASP A 58 -2.99 -2.47 -1.95
C ASP A 58 -4.12 -3.24 -1.27
N LYS A 59 -3.89 -4.51 -0.92
CA LYS A 59 -4.88 -5.33 -0.20
C LYS A 59 -5.15 -4.82 1.20
N CYS A 60 -4.15 -4.29 1.89
CA CYS A 60 -4.35 -3.65 3.19
C CYS A 60 -5.24 -2.42 3.07
N GLU A 61 -5.04 -1.61 2.04
CA GLU A 61 -5.90 -0.45 1.77
C GLU A 61 -7.34 -0.88 1.45
N ASP A 62 -7.50 -1.89 0.61
CA ASP A 62 -8.83 -2.43 0.26
C ASP A 62 -9.57 -2.92 1.50
N ALA A 63 -8.89 -3.66 2.38
CA ALA A 63 -9.48 -4.13 3.64
C ALA A 63 -9.90 -2.96 4.52
N GLY A 64 -9.07 -1.94 4.63
CA GLY A 64 -9.39 -0.71 5.37
C GLY A 64 -10.62 0.00 4.81
N ASN A 65 -10.73 0.10 3.50
CA ASN A 65 -11.88 0.72 2.83
C ASN A 65 -13.18 -0.05 3.11
N VAL A 66 -13.13 -1.37 3.13
CA VAL A 66 -14.28 -2.23 3.48
C VAL A 66 -14.71 -1.98 4.92
N ILE A 67 -13.76 -1.95 5.85
CA ILE A 67 -14.04 -1.69 7.28
C ILE A 67 -14.67 -0.31 7.45
N GLU A 68 -14.12 0.71 6.82
CA GLU A 68 -14.68 2.06 6.85
C GLU A 68 -16.12 2.09 6.35
N SER A 69 -16.41 1.42 5.24
CA SER A 69 -17.75 1.33 4.68
C SER A 69 -18.76 0.72 5.65
N ILE A 70 -18.35 -0.35 6.36
CA ILE A 70 -19.18 -1.01 7.36
C ILE A 70 -19.44 -0.07 8.53
N VAL A 71 -18.40 0.57 9.03
CA VAL A 71 -18.50 1.47 10.20
C VAL A 71 -19.39 2.67 9.89
N VAL A 72 -19.22 3.30 8.74
CA VAL A 72 -20.03 4.45 8.32
C VAL A 72 -21.49 4.07 8.15
N LYS A 73 -21.76 2.87 7.61
CA LYS A 73 -23.13 2.37 7.43
C LYS A 73 -23.88 2.20 8.74
N TYR A 74 -23.18 1.78 9.81
CA TYR A 74 -23.78 1.49 11.12
C TYR A 74 -23.51 2.55 12.19
N ALA A 75 -22.93 3.67 11.81
CA ALA A 75 -22.63 4.77 12.73
C ALA A 75 -23.85 5.54 13.22
#